data_ff80d0a96b7677cffdbabebb7f85ef9c
#
_entry.id   ff80d0a96b7677cffdbabebb7f85ef9c
#
_cell.length_a   1.000
_cell.length_b   1.000
_cell.length_c   1.000
_cell.angle_alpha   90.00
_cell.angle_beta   90.00
_cell.angle_gamma   90.00
#
_symmetry.space_group_name_H-M   'P 1'
#
loop_
_entity.id
_entity.type
_entity.pdbx_description
1 polymer ?
#
loop_
_entity_poly.entity_id
_entity_poly.type
_entity_poly.pdbx_seq_one_letter_code
_entity_poly.pdbx_strand_id
1 'polypeptide(L)'
;MSQWSLKVKDFPRRNHFPFHVEQIYCCNEKNIPATERQWDCFEVCFRLSSETDSTEDIVNGEYLKMSCPNVAWRLPGSVWGQPQTSVRNVISFSYSPEVLKNMEQLGMKVENTVWNFAMSSELDTLIAKFKRTVYNLYTPGAADTLDWVCFSLMATLLLQENMPEAKVSAGTRIRNVSIWFQTHYAEKINIDEIAAANGFSHDHFFKSWKKYFNVTPTQYINNLRLEAAARRLKESNIPISEIIREVHFAGKYMFYQHFRQKYGMTPDEYRKRHSSDPVILPN
;
A
#
# COMPACT_ATOMS: atom_id res chain seq x y z
N MET A 1 -14.85 20.44 11.00
CA MET A 1 -14.99 21.07 9.66
C MET A 1 -16.40 20.90 9.20
N SER A 2 -16.94 21.93 8.56
CA SER A 2 -18.30 21.94 8.03
C SER A 2 -18.45 20.96 6.85
N GLN A 3 -19.66 20.47 6.64
CA GLN A 3 -20.07 19.81 5.41
C GLN A 3 -19.72 20.70 4.20
N TRP A 4 -19.05 20.13 3.19
CA TRP A 4 -18.78 20.83 1.96
C TRP A 4 -18.69 19.81 0.80
N SER A 5 -19.09 20.29 -0.37
CA SER A 5 -18.90 19.58 -1.64
C SER A 5 -18.20 20.49 -2.62
N LEU A 6 -17.39 19.92 -3.49
CA LEU A 6 -16.64 20.66 -4.49
C LEU A 6 -16.66 19.90 -5.82
N LYS A 7 -17.07 20.59 -6.88
CA LYS A 7 -16.91 20.11 -8.26
C LYS A 7 -15.46 20.23 -8.66
N VAL A 8 -14.85 19.14 -9.08
CA VAL A 8 -13.41 19.07 -9.43
C VAL A 8 -13.19 18.67 -10.88
N LYS A 9 -14.24 18.38 -11.64
CA LYS A 9 -14.16 18.01 -13.05
C LYS A 9 -13.43 19.01 -13.93
N ASP A 10 -13.59 20.31 -13.62
CA ASP A 10 -13.05 21.43 -14.41
C ASP A 10 -11.62 21.83 -14.00
N PHE A 11 -11.04 21.18 -12.98
CA PHE A 11 -9.65 21.43 -12.58
C PHE A 11 -8.68 20.88 -13.61
N PRO A 12 -7.62 21.62 -13.95
CA PRO A 12 -6.66 21.20 -14.97
C PRO A 12 -5.92 19.93 -14.55
N ARG A 13 -5.82 18.99 -15.46
CA ARG A 13 -5.08 17.73 -15.33
C ARG A 13 -3.94 17.67 -16.34
N ARG A 14 -2.85 17.08 -15.96
CA ARG A 14 -1.67 16.85 -16.81
C ARG A 14 -1.70 15.49 -17.49
N ASN A 15 -2.43 14.53 -16.90
CA ASN A 15 -2.48 13.15 -17.37
C ASN A 15 -3.90 12.78 -17.80
N HIS A 16 -4.00 11.93 -18.83
CA HIS A 16 -5.26 11.32 -19.25
C HIS A 16 -5.49 10.02 -18.46
N PHE A 17 -5.85 10.16 -17.19
CA PHE A 17 -6.20 9.02 -16.37
C PHE A 17 -7.69 8.67 -16.55
N PRO A 18 -8.07 7.39 -16.76
CA PRO A 18 -9.45 7.03 -17.12
C PRO A 18 -10.45 7.13 -15.96
N PHE A 19 -10.00 7.47 -14.75
CA PHE A 19 -10.82 7.60 -13.55
C PHE A 19 -10.78 9.03 -13.03
N HIS A 20 -11.36 9.97 -13.79
CA HIS A 20 -11.42 11.37 -13.39
C HIS A 20 -12.53 11.60 -12.37
N VAL A 21 -12.16 12.09 -11.18
CA VAL A 21 -13.12 12.49 -10.16
C VAL A 21 -13.83 13.77 -10.59
N GLU A 22 -15.16 13.75 -10.58
CA GLU A 22 -15.98 14.92 -10.95
C GLU A 22 -16.37 15.77 -9.75
N GLN A 23 -16.69 15.13 -8.64
CA GLN A 23 -17.11 15.82 -7.42
C GLN A 23 -16.59 15.09 -6.19
N ILE A 24 -16.28 15.84 -5.17
CA ILE A 24 -15.92 15.35 -3.84
C ILE A 24 -16.87 15.92 -2.79
N TYR A 25 -17.08 15.15 -1.75
CA TYR A 25 -17.90 15.52 -0.61
C TYR A 25 -17.22 15.03 0.68
N CYS A 26 -17.15 15.91 1.66
CA CYS A 26 -16.67 15.57 3.01
C CYS A 26 -17.64 16.08 4.05
N CYS A 27 -17.92 15.24 5.03
CA CYS A 27 -18.72 15.58 6.19
C CYS A 27 -18.08 14.97 7.44
N ASN A 28 -17.63 15.82 8.34
CA ASN A 28 -17.12 15.43 9.64
C ASN A 28 -18.19 15.73 10.71
N GLU A 29 -18.71 14.70 11.35
CA GLU A 29 -19.59 14.78 12.50
C GLU A 29 -20.79 15.73 12.34
N LYS A 30 -21.45 15.69 11.19
CA LYS A 30 -22.62 16.51 10.92
C LYS A 30 -23.89 15.71 10.72
N ASN A 31 -25.00 16.31 11.12
CA ASN A 31 -26.33 15.85 10.78
C ASN A 31 -26.52 15.83 9.25
N ILE A 32 -26.62 14.65 8.69
CA ILE A 32 -27.04 14.45 7.31
C ILE A 32 -28.56 14.28 7.36
N PRO A 33 -29.33 15.17 6.70
CA PRO A 33 -30.79 15.11 6.75
C PRO A 33 -31.34 13.85 6.08
N ALA A 34 -32.52 13.43 6.48
CA ALA A 34 -33.25 12.40 5.76
C ALA A 34 -33.51 12.88 4.32
N THR A 35 -33.13 12.04 3.36
CA THR A 35 -33.25 12.35 1.93
C THR A 35 -33.53 11.09 1.15
N GLU A 36 -34.21 11.25 0.02
CA GLU A 36 -34.33 10.22 -1.00
C GLU A 36 -34.10 10.87 -2.35
N ARG A 37 -33.22 10.28 -3.16
CA ARG A 37 -32.97 10.76 -4.52
C ARG A 37 -32.46 9.66 -5.44
N GLN A 38 -32.64 9.85 -6.73
CA GLN A 38 -32.01 9.03 -7.76
C GLN A 38 -30.60 9.56 -8.05
N TRP A 39 -29.64 8.63 -8.18
CA TRP A 39 -28.25 8.95 -8.55
C TRP A 39 -28.08 8.91 -10.07
N ASP A 40 -27.39 9.89 -10.61
CA ASP A 40 -27.04 10.02 -12.04
C ASP A 40 -25.56 9.77 -12.32
N CYS A 41 -24.76 9.60 -11.29
CA CYS A 41 -23.31 9.36 -11.36
C CYS A 41 -22.96 8.07 -10.59
N PHE A 42 -21.71 7.62 -10.76
CA PHE A 42 -21.14 6.60 -9.89
C PHE A 42 -20.46 7.28 -8.71
N GLU A 43 -20.94 7.04 -7.50
CA GLU A 43 -20.39 7.61 -6.28
C GLU A 43 -19.88 6.52 -5.34
N VAL A 44 -18.68 6.72 -4.81
CA VAL A 44 -18.06 5.93 -3.75
C VAL A 44 -18.10 6.74 -2.46
N CYS A 45 -18.80 6.22 -1.45
CA CYS A 45 -19.03 6.88 -0.17
C CYS A 45 -18.46 6.03 0.97
N PHE A 46 -17.33 6.44 1.53
CA PHE A 46 -16.76 5.87 2.75
C PHE A 46 -17.46 6.44 3.97
N ARG A 47 -18.04 5.60 4.78
CA ARG A 47 -18.67 5.92 6.05
C ARG A 47 -17.78 5.42 7.17
N LEU A 48 -16.91 6.30 7.65
CA LEU A 48 -15.82 5.94 8.57
C LEU A 48 -16.33 5.71 9.99
N SER A 49 -17.29 6.54 10.44
CA SER A 49 -17.96 6.41 11.73
C SER A 49 -19.33 7.06 11.72
N SER A 50 -20.15 6.73 12.68
CA SER A 50 -21.42 7.38 12.96
C SER A 50 -21.69 7.40 14.48
N GLU A 51 -22.62 8.20 14.92
CA GLU A 51 -23.03 8.31 16.33
C GLU A 51 -23.53 6.96 16.90
N THR A 52 -24.12 6.12 16.06
CA THR A 52 -24.68 4.82 16.43
C THR A 52 -23.81 3.63 16.02
N ASP A 53 -22.56 3.87 15.61
CA ASP A 53 -21.66 2.88 15.02
C ASP A 53 -22.25 2.10 13.82
N SER A 54 -23.34 2.61 13.25
CA SER A 54 -24.00 2.02 12.10
C SER A 54 -24.59 3.09 11.19
N THR A 55 -24.85 2.71 9.93
CA THR A 55 -25.57 3.53 8.96
C THR A 55 -26.83 2.82 8.52
N GLU A 56 -27.89 3.59 8.29
CA GLU A 56 -29.17 3.10 7.81
C GLU A 56 -29.48 3.78 6.49
N ASP A 57 -29.84 2.99 5.49
CA ASP A 57 -30.17 3.45 4.14
C ASP A 57 -31.39 2.69 3.60
N ILE A 58 -32.07 3.29 2.65
CA ILE A 58 -33.08 2.62 1.80
C ILE A 58 -32.52 2.64 0.38
N VAL A 59 -32.27 1.47 -0.18
CA VAL A 59 -31.70 1.32 -1.53
C VAL A 59 -32.71 0.62 -2.42
N ASN A 60 -33.20 1.33 -3.44
CA ASN A 60 -34.25 0.81 -4.33
C ASN A 60 -35.49 0.25 -3.57
N GLY A 61 -35.85 0.88 -2.44
CA GLY A 61 -36.94 0.47 -1.59
C GLY A 61 -36.60 -0.57 -0.52
N GLU A 62 -35.40 -1.13 -0.50
CA GLU A 62 -34.93 -2.08 0.51
C GLU A 62 -34.18 -1.37 1.65
N TYR A 63 -34.54 -1.69 2.90
CA TYR A 63 -33.88 -1.16 4.08
C TYR A 63 -32.61 -1.91 4.39
N LEU A 64 -31.52 -1.17 4.54
CA LEU A 64 -30.18 -1.70 4.86
C LEU A 64 -29.64 -1.02 6.12
N LYS A 65 -29.13 -1.84 7.04
CA LYS A 65 -28.39 -1.37 8.22
C LYS A 65 -27.01 -2.01 8.24
N MET A 66 -25.95 -1.19 8.29
CA MET A 66 -24.58 -1.64 8.24
C MET A 66 -23.76 -0.99 9.34
N SER A 67 -22.90 -1.77 10.01
CA SER A 67 -21.93 -1.21 10.98
C SER A 67 -20.87 -0.34 10.29
N CYS A 68 -20.26 0.58 11.00
CA CYS A 68 -19.11 1.35 10.53
C CYS A 68 -17.79 0.62 10.90
N PRO A 69 -16.72 0.74 10.09
CA PRO A 69 -16.69 1.41 8.79
C PRO A 69 -17.36 0.58 7.69
N ASN A 70 -18.02 1.27 6.78
CA ASN A 70 -18.57 0.64 5.58
C ASN A 70 -18.41 1.58 4.36
N VAL A 71 -18.57 1.01 3.18
CA VAL A 71 -18.57 1.76 1.93
C VAL A 71 -19.89 1.54 1.20
N ALA A 72 -20.41 2.60 0.60
CA ALA A 72 -21.53 2.55 -0.31
C ALA A 72 -21.10 2.94 -1.72
N TRP A 73 -21.45 2.11 -2.68
CA TRP A 73 -21.29 2.39 -4.10
C TRP A 73 -22.66 2.67 -4.69
N ARG A 74 -22.87 3.93 -5.02
CA ARG A 74 -24.14 4.41 -5.55
C ARG A 74 -24.04 4.43 -7.07
N LEU A 75 -24.75 3.50 -7.69
CA LEU A 75 -24.73 3.32 -9.13
C LEU A 75 -25.69 4.29 -9.83
N PRO A 76 -25.39 4.72 -11.06
CA PRO A 76 -26.33 5.49 -11.87
C PRO A 76 -27.68 4.76 -11.99
N GLY A 77 -28.78 5.49 -11.82
CA GLY A 77 -30.13 4.97 -11.85
C GLY A 77 -30.65 4.40 -10.53
N SER A 78 -29.79 4.12 -9.55
CA SER A 78 -30.24 3.65 -8.22
C SER A 78 -30.90 4.76 -7.41
N VAL A 79 -31.93 4.39 -6.63
CA VAL A 79 -32.61 5.29 -5.69
C VAL A 79 -32.08 5.02 -4.29
N TRP A 80 -31.59 6.09 -3.65
CA TRP A 80 -31.04 6.03 -2.30
C TRP A 80 -31.79 6.96 -1.38
N GLY A 81 -32.23 6.41 -0.27
CA GLY A 81 -32.85 7.13 0.82
C GLY A 81 -32.08 6.98 2.12
N GLN A 82 -32.18 8.00 2.96
CA GLN A 82 -31.74 7.96 4.34
C GLN A 82 -32.96 8.18 5.21
N PRO A 83 -33.40 7.15 6.01
CA PRO A 83 -34.70 7.17 6.68
C PRO A 83 -34.73 8.22 7.80
N GLN A 84 -33.61 8.56 8.38
CA GLN A 84 -33.53 9.53 9.48
C GLN A 84 -32.22 10.34 9.42
N THR A 85 -32.24 11.50 10.07
CA THR A 85 -31.08 12.34 10.26
C THR A 85 -30.03 11.58 11.09
N SER A 86 -28.77 11.62 10.68
CA SER A 86 -27.69 10.97 11.41
C SER A 86 -26.39 11.77 11.39
N VAL A 87 -25.63 11.66 12.47
CA VAL A 87 -24.28 12.22 12.57
C VAL A 87 -23.29 11.19 12.03
N ARG A 88 -22.55 11.56 11.00
CA ARG A 88 -21.60 10.67 10.31
C ARG A 88 -20.30 11.38 9.96
N ASN A 89 -19.20 10.60 9.96
CA ASN A 89 -17.94 10.99 9.35
C ASN A 89 -17.82 10.28 8.00
N VAL A 90 -17.95 11.04 6.92
CA VAL A 90 -17.95 10.50 5.56
C VAL A 90 -17.00 11.26 4.65
N ILE A 91 -16.39 10.53 3.73
CA ILE A 91 -15.76 11.07 2.54
C ILE A 91 -16.37 10.39 1.33
N SER A 92 -16.72 11.14 0.30
CA SER A 92 -17.15 10.55 -0.95
C SER A 92 -16.59 11.29 -2.16
N PHE A 93 -16.57 10.59 -3.26
CA PHE A 93 -16.17 11.13 -4.56
C PHE A 93 -16.99 10.44 -5.65
N SER A 94 -17.27 11.18 -6.69
CA SER A 94 -18.10 10.70 -7.79
C SER A 94 -17.38 10.81 -9.14
N TYR A 95 -17.82 9.96 -10.04
CA TYR A 95 -17.35 9.82 -11.41
C TYR A 95 -18.52 9.90 -12.39
N SER A 96 -18.22 10.18 -13.66
CA SER A 96 -19.21 9.96 -14.71
C SER A 96 -19.59 8.47 -14.80
N PRO A 97 -20.80 8.13 -15.29
CA PRO A 97 -21.22 6.74 -15.47
C PRO A 97 -20.27 5.90 -16.34
N GLU A 98 -19.53 6.54 -17.23
CA GLU A 98 -18.59 5.89 -18.16
C GLU A 98 -17.45 5.17 -17.44
N VAL A 99 -17.12 5.59 -16.22
CA VAL A 99 -16.06 4.95 -15.43
C VAL A 99 -16.35 3.47 -15.18
N LEU A 100 -17.62 3.06 -15.11
CA LEU A 100 -18.01 1.66 -14.92
C LEU A 100 -17.54 0.77 -16.06
N LYS A 101 -17.53 1.27 -17.32
CA LYS A 101 -16.96 0.55 -18.47
C LYS A 101 -15.44 0.40 -18.33
N ASN A 102 -14.76 1.44 -17.87
CA ASN A 102 -13.31 1.39 -17.64
C ASN A 102 -12.98 0.37 -16.54
N MET A 103 -13.78 0.32 -15.48
CA MET A 103 -13.63 -0.67 -14.40
C MET A 103 -13.80 -2.09 -14.94
N GLU A 104 -14.84 -2.35 -15.73
CA GLU A 104 -15.10 -3.66 -16.32
C GLU A 104 -13.95 -4.11 -17.24
N GLN A 105 -13.40 -3.21 -18.06
CA GLN A 105 -12.23 -3.48 -18.90
C GLN A 105 -10.99 -3.88 -18.10
N LEU A 106 -10.85 -3.39 -16.86
CA LEU A 106 -9.79 -3.76 -15.92
C LEU A 106 -10.13 -5.02 -15.11
N GLY A 107 -11.29 -5.65 -15.36
CA GLY A 107 -11.76 -6.79 -14.56
C GLY A 107 -12.28 -6.43 -13.18
N MET A 108 -12.47 -5.14 -12.90
CA MET A 108 -13.03 -4.64 -11.64
C MET A 108 -14.55 -4.60 -11.74
N LYS A 109 -15.23 -5.55 -11.10
CA LYS A 109 -16.70 -5.60 -11.10
C LYS A 109 -17.24 -5.02 -9.80
N VAL A 110 -18.34 -4.30 -9.92
CA VAL A 110 -19.13 -3.83 -8.78
C VAL A 110 -20.24 -4.86 -8.54
N GLU A 111 -20.03 -5.73 -7.58
CA GLU A 111 -21.02 -6.80 -7.24
C GLU A 111 -21.92 -6.40 -6.09
N ASN A 112 -21.38 -5.65 -5.13
CA ASN A 112 -22.12 -5.16 -3.97
C ASN A 112 -22.30 -3.64 -4.00
N THR A 113 -23.41 -3.17 -3.41
CA THR A 113 -23.68 -1.74 -3.30
C THR A 113 -23.28 -1.17 -1.94
N VAL A 114 -23.33 -1.97 -0.87
CA VAL A 114 -22.89 -1.60 0.49
C VAL A 114 -22.22 -2.80 1.14
N TRP A 115 -21.02 -2.59 1.70
CA TRP A 115 -20.35 -3.63 2.50
C TRP A 115 -19.41 -3.05 3.54
N ASN A 116 -19.11 -3.83 4.57
CA ASN A 116 -18.12 -3.48 5.57
C ASN A 116 -16.71 -3.70 5.02
N PHE A 117 -15.78 -2.89 5.47
CA PHE A 117 -14.35 -3.09 5.18
C PHE A 117 -13.54 -2.99 6.47
N ALA A 118 -12.36 -3.62 6.48
CA ALA A 118 -11.42 -3.48 7.57
C ALA A 118 -10.51 -2.27 7.34
N MET A 119 -10.39 -1.39 8.34
CA MET A 119 -9.42 -0.31 8.28
C MET A 119 -8.01 -0.89 8.33
N SER A 120 -7.18 -0.51 7.36
CA SER A 120 -5.78 -0.90 7.27
C SER A 120 -4.88 0.34 7.29
N SER A 121 -3.60 0.17 7.61
CA SER A 121 -2.62 1.27 7.55
C SER A 121 -2.51 1.90 6.16
N GLU A 122 -2.75 1.11 5.11
CA GLU A 122 -2.80 1.58 3.73
C GLU A 122 -4.00 2.49 3.49
N LEU A 123 -5.21 2.07 3.90
CA LEU A 123 -6.43 2.88 3.79
C LEU A 123 -6.31 4.16 4.61
N ASP A 124 -5.77 4.11 5.84
CA ASP A 124 -5.53 5.30 6.65
C ASP A 124 -4.60 6.30 5.94
N THR A 125 -3.53 5.78 5.34
CA THR A 125 -2.58 6.60 4.57
C THR A 125 -3.25 7.23 3.34
N LEU A 126 -4.05 6.48 2.59
CA LEU A 126 -4.77 6.96 1.42
C LEU A 126 -5.83 7.99 1.81
N ILE A 127 -6.59 7.79 2.89
CA ILE A 127 -7.57 8.74 3.42
C ILE A 127 -6.88 10.03 3.87
N ALA A 128 -5.75 9.93 4.56
CA ALA A 128 -4.97 11.11 4.94
C ALA A 128 -4.44 11.87 3.72
N LYS A 129 -3.96 11.15 2.70
CA LYS A 129 -3.52 11.73 1.43
C LYS A 129 -4.67 12.38 0.67
N PHE A 130 -5.85 11.75 0.62
CA PHE A 130 -7.07 12.34 0.06
C PHE A 130 -7.36 13.69 0.72
N LYS A 131 -7.50 13.72 2.05
CA LYS A 131 -7.78 14.94 2.81
C LYS A 131 -6.75 16.03 2.53
N ARG A 132 -5.46 15.71 2.55
CA ARG A 132 -4.38 16.66 2.26
C ARG A 132 -4.43 17.20 0.82
N THR A 133 -4.70 16.35 -0.16
CA THR A 133 -4.80 16.74 -1.58
C THR A 133 -5.96 17.71 -1.79
N VAL A 134 -7.09 17.42 -1.16
CA VAL A 134 -8.28 18.27 -1.22
C VAL A 134 -8.03 19.67 -0.64
N TYR A 135 -7.28 19.77 0.46
CA TYR A 135 -6.87 21.08 1.02
C TYR A 135 -5.98 21.89 0.08
N ASN A 136 -5.22 21.21 -0.77
CA ASN A 136 -4.26 21.83 -1.67
C ASN A 136 -4.70 21.72 -3.14
N LEU A 137 -5.99 21.63 -3.42
CA LEU A 137 -6.53 21.30 -4.75
C LEU A 137 -6.16 22.33 -5.83
N TYR A 138 -5.91 23.56 -5.44
CA TYR A 138 -5.49 24.63 -6.36
C TYR A 138 -4.01 24.57 -6.73
N THR A 139 -3.23 23.64 -6.19
CA THR A 139 -1.83 23.46 -6.59
C THR A 139 -1.73 22.66 -7.89
N PRO A 140 -0.75 22.98 -8.77
CA PRO A 140 -0.58 22.23 -10.02
C PRO A 140 -0.39 20.74 -9.81
N GLY A 141 -1.17 19.90 -10.50
CA GLY A 141 -1.14 18.45 -10.41
C GLY A 141 -1.94 17.84 -9.23
N ALA A 142 -2.63 18.67 -8.44
CA ALA A 142 -3.44 18.17 -7.34
C ALA A 142 -4.66 17.37 -7.84
N ALA A 143 -5.28 17.77 -8.95
CA ALA A 143 -6.39 17.03 -9.54
C ALA A 143 -5.95 15.64 -10.02
N ASP A 144 -4.79 15.54 -10.67
CA ASP A 144 -4.19 14.24 -11.04
C ASP A 144 -3.91 13.38 -9.81
N THR A 145 -3.37 13.98 -8.74
CA THR A 145 -3.12 13.27 -7.49
C THR A 145 -4.42 12.78 -6.86
N LEU A 146 -5.49 13.58 -6.90
CA LEU A 146 -6.81 13.22 -6.40
C LEU A 146 -7.38 12.03 -7.16
N ASP A 147 -7.33 12.04 -8.49
CA ASP A 147 -7.78 10.95 -9.34
C ASP A 147 -7.09 9.63 -8.97
N TRP A 148 -5.76 9.64 -8.81
CA TRP A 148 -4.98 8.48 -8.40
C TRP A 148 -5.31 7.99 -6.99
N VAL A 149 -5.49 8.91 -6.03
CA VAL A 149 -5.81 8.56 -4.65
C VAL A 149 -7.20 7.93 -4.55
N CYS A 150 -8.19 8.51 -5.23
CA CYS A 150 -9.55 7.97 -5.26
C CYS A 150 -9.61 6.60 -5.94
N PHE A 151 -8.89 6.41 -7.05
CA PHE A 151 -8.75 5.11 -7.68
C PHE A 151 -8.07 4.09 -6.75
N SER A 152 -7.00 4.47 -6.07
CA SER A 152 -6.31 3.60 -5.11
C SER A 152 -7.22 3.19 -3.96
N LEU A 153 -8.03 4.10 -3.43
CA LEU A 153 -9.04 3.80 -2.40
C LEU A 153 -10.04 2.74 -2.88
N MET A 154 -10.58 2.89 -4.11
CA MET A 154 -11.49 1.89 -4.70
C MET A 154 -10.79 0.54 -4.92
N ALA A 155 -9.61 0.54 -5.49
CA ALA A 155 -8.85 -0.68 -5.78
C ALA A 155 -8.50 -1.44 -4.49
N THR A 156 -8.08 -0.74 -3.44
CA THR A 156 -7.79 -1.36 -2.13
C THR A 156 -9.02 -2.03 -1.54
N LEU A 157 -10.20 -1.41 -1.64
CA LEU A 157 -11.46 -2.01 -1.17
C LEU A 157 -11.83 -3.27 -1.95
N LEU A 158 -11.77 -3.22 -3.28
CA LEU A 158 -12.07 -4.38 -4.13
C LEU A 158 -11.11 -5.55 -3.89
N LEU A 159 -9.85 -5.25 -3.64
CA LEU A 159 -8.87 -6.26 -3.28
C LEU A 159 -9.17 -6.89 -1.92
N GLN A 160 -9.66 -6.11 -0.93
CA GLN A 160 -10.08 -6.64 0.36
C GLN A 160 -11.32 -7.53 0.23
N GLU A 161 -12.31 -7.13 -0.57
CA GLU A 161 -13.55 -7.89 -0.77
C GLU A 161 -13.30 -9.22 -1.50
N ASN A 162 -12.48 -9.18 -2.56
CA ASN A 162 -12.17 -10.36 -3.37
C ASN A 162 -11.03 -11.22 -2.80
N MET A 163 -10.35 -10.77 -1.75
CA MET A 163 -9.43 -11.62 -1.01
C MET A 163 -10.27 -12.53 -0.13
N PRO A 164 -10.39 -13.82 -0.44
CA PRO A 164 -10.88 -14.74 0.58
C PRO A 164 -10.06 -14.49 1.84
N GLU A 165 -10.61 -14.73 3.04
CA GLU A 165 -9.83 -14.85 4.28
C GLU A 165 -8.80 -15.96 4.08
N ALA A 166 -7.86 -15.72 3.19
CA ALA A 166 -6.74 -16.60 2.96
C ALA A 166 -5.96 -16.55 4.26
N LYS A 167 -6.08 -17.58 5.07
CA LYS A 167 -5.04 -17.92 6.02
C LYS A 167 -3.75 -17.87 5.20
N VAL A 168 -3.04 -16.73 5.29
CA VAL A 168 -1.81 -16.48 4.52
C VAL A 168 -0.94 -17.70 4.75
N SER A 169 -0.71 -18.50 3.71
CA SER A 169 -0.05 -19.79 3.86
C SER A 169 1.32 -19.58 4.50
N ALA A 170 1.81 -20.58 5.25
CA ALA A 170 3.16 -20.49 5.81
C ALA A 170 4.20 -20.20 4.72
N GLY A 171 4.01 -20.69 3.50
CA GLY A 171 4.87 -20.40 2.35
C GLY A 171 4.85 -18.93 1.93
N THR A 172 3.70 -18.32 1.88
CA THR A 172 3.57 -16.87 1.56
C THR A 172 4.25 -16.03 2.64
N ARG A 173 4.02 -16.35 3.93
CA ARG A 173 4.67 -15.65 5.05
C ARG A 173 6.20 -15.78 5.00
N ILE A 174 6.72 -16.96 4.67
CA ILE A 174 8.18 -17.18 4.50
C ILE A 174 8.74 -16.35 3.33
N ARG A 175 8.02 -16.26 2.21
CA ARG A 175 8.41 -15.40 1.08
C ARG A 175 8.42 -13.92 1.46
N ASN A 176 7.40 -13.46 2.19
CA ASN A 176 7.36 -12.08 2.70
C ASN A 176 8.55 -11.77 3.60
N VAL A 177 8.93 -12.70 4.51
CA VAL A 177 10.15 -12.55 5.32
C VAL A 177 11.40 -12.48 4.44
N SER A 178 11.50 -13.29 3.38
CA SER A 178 12.66 -13.22 2.47
C SER A 178 12.76 -11.88 1.74
N ILE A 179 11.65 -11.30 1.32
CA ILE A 179 11.60 -9.95 0.72
C ILE A 179 12.02 -8.90 1.76
N TRP A 180 11.53 -9.03 2.99
CA TRP A 180 11.93 -8.14 4.07
C TRP A 180 13.44 -8.19 4.31
N PHE A 181 14.07 -9.37 4.32
CA PHE A 181 15.52 -9.49 4.43
C PHE A 181 16.25 -8.81 3.26
N GLN A 182 15.73 -8.88 2.02
CA GLN A 182 16.33 -8.23 0.86
C GLN A 182 16.35 -6.71 0.97
N THR A 183 15.39 -6.12 1.67
CA THR A 183 15.29 -4.66 1.84
C THR A 183 15.97 -4.14 3.11
N HIS A 184 16.19 -5.00 4.13
CA HIS A 184 16.71 -4.61 5.45
C HIS A 184 18.04 -5.31 5.83
N TYR A 185 18.73 -5.97 4.88
CA TYR A 185 19.97 -6.72 5.17
C TYR A 185 21.06 -5.88 5.84
N ALA A 186 21.11 -4.58 5.59
CA ALA A 186 22.09 -3.65 6.14
C ALA A 186 21.77 -3.20 7.58
N GLU A 187 20.70 -3.70 8.18
CA GLU A 187 20.28 -3.37 9.55
C GLU A 187 20.67 -4.49 10.53
N LYS A 188 20.52 -4.20 11.83
CA LYS A 188 20.60 -5.24 12.87
C LYS A 188 19.33 -6.07 12.83
N ILE A 189 19.44 -7.32 12.38
CA ILE A 189 18.30 -8.24 12.24
C ILE A 189 18.29 -9.22 13.41
N ASN A 190 17.15 -9.28 14.11
CA ASN A 190 16.80 -10.34 15.03
C ASN A 190 15.80 -11.29 14.33
N ILE A 191 16.27 -12.48 13.94
CA ILE A 191 15.48 -13.45 13.19
C ILE A 191 14.26 -13.91 13.99
N ASP A 192 14.39 -14.06 15.31
CA ASP A 192 13.29 -14.53 16.16
C ASP A 192 12.17 -13.49 16.27
N GLU A 193 12.51 -12.20 16.37
CA GLU A 193 11.53 -11.11 16.36
C GLU A 193 10.77 -11.06 15.02
N ILE A 194 11.49 -11.21 13.91
CA ILE A 194 10.88 -11.23 12.57
C ILE A 194 9.99 -12.47 12.40
N ALA A 195 10.44 -13.63 12.85
CA ALA A 195 9.65 -14.86 12.83
C ALA A 195 8.35 -14.70 13.65
N ALA A 196 8.45 -14.16 14.87
CA ALA A 196 7.30 -13.93 15.76
C ALA A 196 6.31 -12.93 15.14
N ALA A 197 6.80 -11.81 14.58
CA ALA A 197 5.98 -10.81 13.90
C ALA A 197 5.20 -11.38 12.69
N ASN A 198 5.71 -12.49 12.10
CA ASN A 198 5.04 -13.21 11.00
C ASN A 198 4.28 -14.46 11.48
N GLY A 199 4.02 -14.59 12.79
CA GLY A 199 3.22 -15.66 13.37
C GLY A 199 3.90 -17.03 13.35
N PHE A 200 5.23 -17.07 13.48
CA PHE A 200 6.03 -18.31 13.63
C PHE A 200 6.67 -18.38 15.01
N SER A 201 6.68 -19.58 15.59
CA SER A 201 7.68 -19.92 16.61
C SER A 201 9.04 -20.16 15.95
N HIS A 202 10.14 -20.08 16.73
CA HIS A 202 11.50 -20.32 16.23
C HIS A 202 11.61 -21.60 15.39
N ASP A 203 11.29 -22.74 15.95
CA ASP A 203 11.42 -24.05 15.27
C ASP A 203 10.52 -24.16 14.03
N HIS A 204 9.30 -23.63 14.11
CA HIS A 204 8.38 -23.63 13.00
C HIS A 204 8.87 -22.73 11.85
N PHE A 205 9.49 -21.60 12.17
CA PHE A 205 10.11 -20.72 11.19
C PHE A 205 11.23 -21.41 10.42
N PHE A 206 12.23 -21.96 11.13
CA PHE A 206 13.38 -22.63 10.51
C PHE A 206 12.97 -23.86 9.69
N LYS A 207 12.02 -24.65 10.21
CA LYS A 207 11.45 -25.80 9.48
C LYS A 207 10.71 -25.38 8.21
N SER A 208 9.94 -24.29 8.29
CA SER A 208 9.21 -23.75 7.14
C SER A 208 10.15 -23.11 6.14
N TRP A 209 11.14 -22.34 6.60
CA TRP A 209 12.17 -21.72 5.75
C TRP A 209 12.91 -22.76 4.92
N LYS A 210 13.36 -23.86 5.53
CA LYS A 210 14.09 -24.94 4.85
C LYS A 210 13.31 -25.57 3.68
N LYS A 211 11.98 -25.47 3.66
CA LYS A 211 11.15 -25.98 2.55
C LYS A 211 11.27 -25.15 1.27
N TYR A 212 11.65 -23.86 1.40
CA TYR A 212 11.69 -22.91 0.29
C TYR A 212 13.09 -22.42 -0.05
N PHE A 213 14.03 -22.52 0.89
CA PHE A 213 15.39 -22.05 0.74
C PHE A 213 16.40 -23.13 1.14
N ASN A 214 17.41 -23.35 0.28
CA ASN A 214 18.48 -24.34 0.52
C ASN A 214 19.55 -23.85 1.52
N VAL A 215 19.41 -22.63 2.05
CA VAL A 215 20.32 -22.01 3.02
C VAL A 215 19.54 -21.59 4.25
N THR A 216 20.21 -21.47 5.40
CA THR A 216 19.56 -20.96 6.61
C THR A 216 19.22 -19.48 6.48
N PRO A 217 18.27 -18.91 7.27
CA PRO A 217 17.98 -17.47 7.28
C PRO A 217 19.23 -16.62 7.48
N THR A 218 20.12 -17.00 8.42
CA THR A 218 21.38 -16.30 8.67
C THR A 218 22.31 -16.34 7.47
N GLN A 219 22.45 -17.49 6.82
CA GLN A 219 23.24 -17.61 5.58
C GLN A 219 22.64 -16.78 4.45
N TYR A 220 21.31 -16.72 4.34
CA TYR A 220 20.61 -15.93 3.37
C TYR A 220 20.92 -14.43 3.54
N ILE A 221 20.79 -13.91 4.76
CA ILE A 221 21.12 -12.51 5.10
C ILE A 221 22.61 -12.22 4.82
N ASN A 222 23.52 -13.11 5.24
CA ASN A 222 24.94 -12.95 5.00
C ASN A 222 25.28 -12.94 3.49
N ASN A 223 24.60 -13.74 2.68
CA ASN A 223 24.74 -13.72 1.23
C ASN A 223 24.32 -12.38 0.61
N LEU A 224 23.21 -11.79 1.08
CA LEU A 224 22.77 -10.46 0.64
C LEU A 224 23.81 -9.38 1.00
N ARG A 225 24.35 -9.42 2.21
CA ARG A 225 25.40 -8.53 2.69
C ARG A 225 26.68 -8.63 1.87
N LEU A 226 27.11 -9.86 1.53
CA LEU A 226 28.27 -10.09 0.68
C LEU A 226 28.08 -9.58 -0.74
N GLU A 227 26.88 -9.75 -1.30
CA GLU A 227 26.52 -9.23 -2.63
C GLU A 227 26.52 -7.70 -2.65
N ALA A 228 25.99 -7.06 -1.62
CA ALA A 228 26.04 -5.62 -1.47
C ALA A 228 27.48 -5.12 -1.31
N ALA A 229 28.29 -5.81 -0.50
CA ALA A 229 29.70 -5.48 -0.34
C ALA A 229 30.48 -5.63 -1.65
N ALA A 230 30.22 -6.67 -2.44
CA ALA A 230 30.87 -6.87 -3.73
C ALA A 230 30.53 -5.74 -4.73
N ARG A 231 29.29 -5.25 -4.73
CA ARG A 231 28.92 -4.05 -5.51
C ARG A 231 29.69 -2.81 -5.05
N ARG A 232 29.74 -2.54 -3.73
CA ARG A 232 30.49 -1.40 -3.17
C ARG A 232 31.98 -1.47 -3.50
N LEU A 233 32.57 -2.67 -3.46
CA LEU A 233 33.98 -2.88 -3.83
C LEU A 233 34.29 -2.53 -5.29
N LYS A 234 33.33 -2.70 -6.20
CA LYS A 234 33.46 -2.33 -7.62
C LYS A 234 33.25 -0.84 -7.86
N GLU A 235 32.31 -0.23 -7.14
CA GLU A 235 31.78 1.10 -7.41
C GLU A 235 32.47 2.20 -6.59
N SER A 236 33.27 1.85 -5.58
CA SER A 236 33.87 2.83 -4.67
C SER A 236 35.26 2.43 -4.16
N ASN A 237 36.02 3.44 -3.76
CA ASN A 237 37.33 3.28 -3.13
C ASN A 237 37.28 3.43 -1.60
N ILE A 238 36.09 3.39 -1.00
CA ILE A 238 35.95 3.49 0.46
C ILE A 238 36.66 2.31 1.15
N PRO A 239 37.20 2.49 2.37
CA PRO A 239 37.87 1.42 3.11
C PRO A 239 36.99 0.18 3.28
N ILE A 240 37.54 -1.02 3.16
CA ILE A 240 36.81 -2.27 3.31
C ILE A 240 36.16 -2.39 4.70
N SER A 241 36.82 -1.86 5.73
CA SER A 241 36.25 -1.77 7.08
C SER A 241 34.95 -0.96 7.13
N GLU A 242 34.84 0.06 6.31
CA GLU A 242 33.63 0.88 6.20
C GLU A 242 32.53 0.14 5.44
N ILE A 243 32.86 -0.56 4.36
CA ILE A 243 31.92 -1.42 3.65
C ILE A 243 31.34 -2.49 4.59
N ILE A 244 32.19 -3.14 5.42
CA ILE A 244 31.76 -4.13 6.41
C ILE A 244 30.74 -3.54 7.39
N ARG A 245 30.96 -2.29 7.82
CA ARG A 245 30.05 -1.57 8.71
C ARG A 245 28.74 -1.22 8.00
N GLU A 246 28.79 -0.68 6.78
CA GLU A 246 27.62 -0.33 5.97
C GLU A 246 26.69 -1.53 5.73
N VAL A 247 27.28 -2.69 5.40
CA VAL A 247 26.47 -3.90 5.16
C VAL A 247 26.14 -4.65 6.45
N HIS A 248 26.49 -4.10 7.61
CA HIS A 248 26.21 -4.66 8.93
C HIS A 248 26.72 -6.11 9.11
N PHE A 249 27.93 -6.42 8.65
CA PHE A 249 28.49 -7.76 8.82
C PHE A 249 29.09 -7.94 10.22
N ALA A 250 28.94 -9.11 10.81
CA ALA A 250 29.24 -9.40 12.23
C ALA A 250 30.71 -9.30 12.64
N GLY A 251 31.64 -9.02 11.70
CA GLY A 251 33.06 -8.80 12.02
C GLY A 251 33.96 -9.02 10.79
N LYS A 252 35.12 -8.34 10.80
CA LYS A 252 36.07 -8.35 9.70
C LYS A 252 36.55 -9.76 9.32
N TYR A 253 36.94 -10.55 10.33
CA TYR A 253 37.47 -11.91 10.10
C TYR A 253 36.42 -12.80 9.39
N MET A 254 35.20 -12.86 9.93
CA MET A 254 34.10 -13.62 9.34
C MET A 254 33.72 -13.12 7.95
N PHE A 255 33.75 -11.80 7.74
CA PHE A 255 33.50 -11.22 6.42
C PHE A 255 34.50 -11.73 5.38
N TYR A 256 35.83 -11.67 5.67
CA TYR A 256 36.88 -12.15 4.76
C TYR A 256 36.74 -13.63 4.45
N GLN A 257 36.45 -14.47 5.47
CA GLN A 257 36.23 -15.90 5.27
C GLN A 257 35.03 -16.17 4.36
N HIS A 258 33.86 -15.60 4.66
CA HIS A 258 32.65 -15.80 3.86
C HIS A 258 32.77 -15.20 2.45
N PHE A 259 33.44 -14.06 2.33
CA PHE A 259 33.67 -13.42 1.03
C PHE A 259 34.55 -14.31 0.15
N ARG A 260 35.67 -14.81 0.70
CA ARG A 260 36.55 -15.74 -0.02
C ARG A 260 35.85 -17.05 -0.38
N GLN A 261 35.04 -17.58 0.52
CA GLN A 261 34.24 -18.79 0.24
C GLN A 261 33.27 -18.55 -0.93
N LYS A 262 32.63 -17.39 -0.99
CA LYS A 262 31.63 -17.08 -2.03
C LYS A 262 32.24 -16.68 -3.37
N TYR A 263 33.32 -15.89 -3.37
CA TYR A 263 33.90 -15.30 -4.58
C TYR A 263 35.26 -15.90 -4.98
N GLY A 264 35.80 -16.84 -4.22
CA GLY A 264 37.08 -17.50 -4.50
C GLY A 264 38.31 -16.64 -4.24
N MET A 265 38.17 -15.39 -3.80
CA MET A 265 39.22 -14.41 -3.56
C MET A 265 38.89 -13.48 -2.40
N THR A 266 39.93 -12.79 -1.88
CA THR A 266 39.72 -11.80 -0.82
C THR A 266 39.02 -10.53 -1.34
N PRO A 267 38.38 -9.74 -0.45
CA PRO A 267 37.79 -8.46 -0.84
C PRO A 267 38.79 -7.49 -1.52
N ASP A 268 40.04 -7.50 -1.06
CA ASP A 268 41.12 -6.66 -1.65
C ASP A 268 41.47 -7.10 -3.06
N GLU A 269 41.62 -8.40 -3.31
CA GLU A 269 41.85 -8.97 -4.64
C GLU A 269 40.64 -8.74 -5.54
N TYR A 270 39.41 -8.88 -5.01
CA TYR A 270 38.18 -8.63 -5.75
C TYR A 270 38.11 -7.17 -6.22
N ARG A 271 38.41 -6.22 -5.35
CA ARG A 271 38.49 -4.79 -5.70
C ARG A 271 39.49 -4.56 -6.82
N LYS A 272 40.75 -5.01 -6.65
CA LYS A 272 41.80 -4.83 -7.67
C LYS A 272 41.42 -5.40 -9.03
N ARG A 273 40.66 -6.49 -9.05
CA ARG A 273 40.25 -7.16 -10.29
C ARG A 273 39.04 -6.53 -10.98
N HIS A 274 38.17 -5.86 -10.22
CA HIS A 274 36.86 -5.41 -10.70
C HIS A 274 36.58 -3.91 -10.53
N SER A 275 37.48 -3.13 -9.87
CA SER A 275 37.39 -1.68 -9.94
C SER A 275 37.70 -1.26 -11.37
N SER A 276 36.74 -0.56 -11.98
CA SER A 276 37.03 0.17 -13.23
C SER A 276 38.09 1.19 -12.92
N ASP A 277 39.10 1.32 -13.79
CA ASP A 277 40.13 2.35 -13.69
C ASP A 277 39.44 3.71 -13.50
N PRO A 278 39.99 4.59 -12.62
CA PRO A 278 39.43 5.92 -12.47
C PRO A 278 39.49 6.62 -13.83
N VAL A 279 38.34 7.08 -14.31
CA VAL A 279 38.27 8.02 -15.42
C VAL A 279 39.11 9.24 -15.00
N ILE A 280 40.33 9.35 -15.48
CA ILE A 280 41.14 10.55 -15.38
C ILE A 280 40.41 11.60 -16.22
N LEU A 281 39.68 12.50 -15.55
CA LEU A 281 39.14 13.68 -16.20
C LEU A 281 40.39 14.51 -16.61
N PRO A 282 40.54 14.87 -17.89
CA PRO A 282 41.61 15.80 -18.29
C PRO A 282 41.35 17.16 -17.64
N ASN A 283 42.44 17.76 -17.12
CA ASN A 283 42.46 19.12 -16.55
C ASN A 283 41.94 20.17 -17.52
#